data_087ce894a1ed40c9baa60a0e9d9461bd
#
_entry.id   087ce894a1ed40c9baa60a0e9d9461bd
#
_cell.length_a   1.000
_cell.length_b   1.000
_cell.length_c   1.000
_cell.angle_alpha   90.00
_cell.angle_beta   90.00
_cell.angle_gamma   90.00
#
_symmetry.space_group_name_H-M   'P 1'
#
loop_
_entity.id
_entity.type
_entity.pdbx_description
1 polymer ?
#
loop_
_entity_poly.entity_id
_entity_poly.type
_entity_poly.pdbx_seq_one_letter_code
_entity_poly.pdbx_strand_id
1 'polypeptide(L)'
;MKFSYCPVCGTKAIQEEIGDEGKMPYCPSCKMPLWDFFRTAIICAVVNENDEIALLRQDYVSTTSYVCVAGHMKCGESAESTVLREVKEELGLDAEKIRYIRSYPYEKKDMLMLGYLVHVKKADFLLSQEVNSAEWIKLADAPAKLREGGIAWQLVKEILVDFFQ
;
A
#
# COMPACT_ATOMS: atom_id res chain seq x y z
N MET A 1 9.92 -11.11 7.57
CA MET A 1 10.81 -10.79 8.75
C MET A 1 11.04 -12.06 9.54
N LYS A 2 12.31 -12.47 9.71
CA LYS A 2 12.66 -13.70 10.45
C LYS A 2 13.01 -13.38 11.90
N PHE A 3 12.52 -14.19 12.83
CA PHE A 3 12.76 -13.98 14.24
C PHE A 3 13.98 -14.74 14.76
N SER A 4 14.91 -14.03 15.40
CA SER A 4 15.98 -14.62 16.22
C SER A 4 15.59 -14.77 17.68
N TYR A 5 14.57 -14.02 18.11
CA TYR A 5 14.02 -14.04 19.47
C TYR A 5 12.49 -13.96 19.38
N CYS A 6 11.82 -14.58 20.38
CA CYS A 6 10.37 -14.55 20.47
C CYS A 6 9.86 -13.13 20.72
N PRO A 7 8.93 -12.58 19.91
CA PRO A 7 8.39 -11.24 20.12
C PRO A 7 7.46 -11.14 21.34
N VAL A 8 7.04 -12.27 21.90
CA VAL A 8 6.14 -12.32 23.06
C VAL A 8 6.92 -12.34 24.38
N CYS A 9 7.94 -13.21 24.51
CA CYS A 9 8.64 -13.43 25.78
C CYS A 9 10.14 -13.15 25.74
N GLY A 10 10.70 -12.76 24.59
CA GLY A 10 12.13 -12.46 24.43
C GLY A 10 13.06 -13.68 24.44
N THR A 11 12.54 -14.92 24.55
CA THR A 11 13.36 -16.13 24.51
C THR A 11 13.99 -16.31 23.14
N LYS A 12 15.26 -16.72 23.10
CA LYS A 12 15.94 -17.00 21.83
C LYS A 12 15.24 -18.13 21.10
N ALA A 13 14.95 -17.92 19.83
CA ALA A 13 14.33 -18.92 18.96
C ALA A 13 15.29 -20.10 18.68
N ILE A 14 14.71 -21.28 18.61
CA ILE A 14 15.39 -22.50 18.12
C ILE A 14 14.80 -22.88 16.76
N GLN A 15 15.42 -23.83 16.06
CA GLN A 15 14.84 -24.43 14.84
C GLN A 15 14.08 -25.70 15.24
N GLU A 16 12.83 -25.79 14.85
CA GLU A 16 11.96 -26.94 15.12
C GLU A 16 11.29 -27.40 13.83
N GLU A 17 11.04 -28.68 13.69
CA GLU A 17 10.33 -29.26 12.54
C GLU A 17 8.82 -29.10 12.78
N ILE A 18 8.13 -28.36 11.91
CA ILE A 18 6.71 -28.03 12.07
C ILE A 18 5.91 -28.58 10.87
N GLY A 19 5.55 -29.85 10.94
CA GLY A 19 4.74 -30.50 9.90
C GLY A 19 5.31 -30.26 8.49
N ASP A 20 4.44 -29.86 7.56
CA ASP A 20 4.80 -29.63 6.14
C ASP A 20 5.63 -28.34 5.92
N GLU A 21 5.71 -27.48 6.93
CA GLU A 21 6.51 -26.23 6.86
C GLU A 21 8.02 -26.49 7.01
N GLY A 22 8.43 -27.70 7.44
CA GLY A 22 9.81 -28.05 7.69
C GLY A 22 10.40 -27.31 8.89
N LYS A 23 11.72 -27.00 8.81
CA LYS A 23 12.44 -26.31 9.89
C LYS A 23 12.16 -24.81 9.88
N MET A 24 11.57 -24.34 10.98
CA MET A 24 11.28 -22.94 11.18
C MET A 24 11.62 -22.45 12.60
N PRO A 25 11.73 -21.13 12.82
CA PRO A 25 11.94 -20.58 14.15
C PRO A 25 10.80 -20.96 15.10
N TYR A 26 11.16 -21.41 16.30
CA TYR A 26 10.21 -21.84 17.34
C TYR A 26 10.61 -21.27 18.71
N CYS A 27 9.63 -20.85 19.48
CA CYS A 27 9.84 -20.41 20.85
C CYS A 27 9.67 -21.58 21.83
N PRO A 28 10.73 -22.09 22.49
CA PRO A 28 10.60 -23.20 23.42
C PRO A 28 9.87 -22.81 24.72
N SER A 29 9.87 -21.54 25.07
CA SER A 29 9.17 -21.03 26.26
C SER A 29 7.67 -20.87 26.03
N CYS A 30 7.25 -20.22 24.94
CA CYS A 30 5.84 -20.06 24.59
C CYS A 30 5.24 -21.30 23.90
N LYS A 31 6.08 -22.25 23.49
CA LYS A 31 5.71 -23.47 22.77
C LYS A 31 4.93 -23.19 21.49
N MET A 32 5.44 -22.26 20.68
CA MET A 32 4.78 -21.84 19.45
C MET A 32 5.78 -21.57 18.32
N PRO A 33 5.42 -21.90 17.06
CA PRO A 33 6.20 -21.49 15.89
C PRO A 33 6.18 -19.98 15.75
N LEU A 34 7.28 -19.43 15.22
CA LEU A 34 7.43 -18.01 14.96
C LEU A 34 7.34 -17.80 13.45
N TRP A 35 6.11 -17.62 12.98
CA TRP A 35 5.82 -17.39 11.56
C TRP A 35 6.45 -16.10 11.05
N ASP A 36 6.99 -16.14 9.84
CA ASP A 36 7.36 -14.92 9.15
C ASP A 36 6.12 -14.05 8.93
N PHE A 37 6.23 -12.76 9.16
CA PHE A 37 5.16 -11.84 8.83
C PHE A 37 5.65 -10.65 8.03
N PHE A 38 4.76 -10.10 7.27
CA PHE A 38 4.94 -8.89 6.50
C PHE A 38 3.87 -7.87 6.88
N ARG A 39 4.21 -6.59 6.70
CA ARG A 39 3.25 -5.51 6.89
C ARG A 39 2.30 -5.46 5.71
N THR A 40 1.04 -5.14 5.96
CA THR A 40 0.05 -4.88 4.92
C THR A 40 -0.19 -3.38 4.77
N ALA A 41 -0.32 -2.94 3.52
CA ALA A 41 -0.63 -1.58 3.16
C ALA A 41 -1.54 -1.55 1.94
N ILE A 42 -2.22 -0.44 1.72
CA ILE A 42 -2.93 -0.18 0.47
C ILE A 42 -2.15 0.83 -0.38
N ILE A 43 -2.43 0.84 -1.67
CA ILE A 43 -2.04 1.89 -2.61
C ILE A 43 -3.20 2.18 -3.54
N CYS A 44 -3.53 3.45 -3.74
CA CYS A 44 -4.73 3.88 -4.47
C CYS A 44 -4.39 4.76 -5.66
N ALA A 45 -4.91 4.41 -6.83
CA ALA A 45 -5.08 5.35 -7.93
C ALA A 45 -6.43 6.06 -7.74
N VAL A 46 -6.39 7.31 -7.28
CA VAL A 46 -7.59 8.13 -7.02
C VAL A 46 -7.91 8.93 -8.27
N VAL A 47 -9.02 8.62 -8.93
CA VAL A 47 -9.39 9.15 -10.25
C VAL A 47 -10.73 9.88 -10.15
N ASN A 48 -10.85 11.05 -10.82
CA ASN A 48 -12.07 11.82 -10.88
C ASN A 48 -12.85 11.57 -12.19
N GLU A 49 -14.03 12.18 -12.32
CA GLU A 49 -14.94 12.08 -13.48
C GLU A 49 -14.38 12.64 -14.79
N ASN A 50 -13.23 13.34 -14.76
CA ASN A 50 -12.57 13.89 -15.93
C ASN A 50 -11.37 13.05 -16.38
N ASP A 51 -11.26 11.80 -15.91
CA ASP A 51 -10.11 10.91 -16.15
C ASP A 51 -8.78 11.54 -15.72
N GLU A 52 -8.79 12.23 -14.57
CA GLU A 52 -7.59 12.77 -13.94
C GLU A 52 -7.32 12.00 -12.65
N ILE A 53 -6.06 11.64 -12.44
CA ILE A 53 -5.57 10.99 -11.22
C ILE A 53 -4.94 12.03 -10.28
N ALA A 54 -5.22 11.90 -8.99
CA ALA A 54 -4.51 12.64 -7.96
C ALA A 54 -3.13 12.02 -7.73
N LEU A 55 -2.07 12.77 -8.02
CA LEU A 55 -0.70 12.40 -7.71
C LEU A 55 -0.12 13.34 -6.65
N LEU A 56 0.60 12.76 -5.69
CA LEU A 56 1.11 13.45 -4.51
C LEU A 56 2.62 13.65 -4.57
N ARG A 57 3.09 14.68 -3.86
CA ARG A 57 4.49 14.82 -3.45
C ARG A 57 4.59 14.55 -1.97
N GLN A 58 5.46 13.63 -1.59
CA GLN A 58 5.76 13.27 -0.20
C GLN A 58 7.27 13.08 -0.09
N ASP A 59 7.97 14.07 0.42
CA ASP A 59 9.44 14.13 0.43
C ASP A 59 10.08 12.95 1.18
N TYR A 60 9.41 12.41 2.20
CA TYR A 60 9.86 11.23 2.93
C TYR A 60 9.76 9.92 2.13
N VAL A 61 8.98 9.92 1.02
CA VAL A 61 8.85 8.78 0.10
C VAL A 61 9.76 8.98 -1.12
N SER A 62 9.67 10.14 -1.76
CA SER A 62 10.45 10.49 -2.95
C SER A 62 10.54 12.00 -3.14
N THR A 63 11.76 12.50 -3.33
CA THR A 63 12.02 13.90 -3.65
C THR A 63 11.96 14.21 -5.14
N THR A 64 11.91 13.19 -6.01
CA THR A 64 12.02 13.34 -7.45
C THR A 64 10.76 12.92 -8.23
N SER A 65 10.01 11.96 -7.73
CA SER A 65 8.85 11.39 -8.41
C SER A 65 7.56 11.65 -7.63
N TYR A 66 6.45 11.72 -8.34
CA TYR A 66 5.14 11.67 -7.71
C TYR A 66 4.86 10.27 -7.15
N VAL A 67 3.91 10.21 -6.23
CA VAL A 67 3.41 8.98 -5.62
C VAL A 67 1.88 8.94 -5.67
N CYS A 68 1.31 7.76 -5.52
CA CYS A 68 -0.12 7.58 -5.27
C CYS A 68 -0.40 7.58 -3.77
N VAL A 69 -1.65 7.83 -3.36
CA VAL A 69 -2.13 7.64 -1.98
C VAL A 69 -1.78 6.23 -1.52
N ALA A 70 -1.17 6.11 -0.34
CA ALA A 70 -0.82 4.82 0.21
C ALA A 70 -0.73 4.87 1.73
N GLY A 71 -1.19 3.83 2.40
CA GLY A 71 -1.13 3.77 3.86
C GLY A 71 -1.13 2.37 4.42
N HIS A 72 -0.62 2.24 5.65
CA HIS A 72 -0.62 0.97 6.36
C HIS A 72 -2.01 0.64 6.91
N MET A 73 -2.38 -0.62 6.78
CA MET A 73 -3.56 -1.14 7.45
C MET A 73 -3.31 -1.20 8.96
N LYS A 74 -4.28 -0.75 9.74
CA LYS A 74 -4.27 -0.88 11.21
C LYS A 74 -4.95 -2.18 11.63
N CYS A 75 -4.58 -2.71 12.80
CA CYS A 75 -5.26 -3.88 13.35
C CYS A 75 -6.77 -3.62 13.46
N GLY A 76 -7.57 -4.53 12.91
CA GLY A 76 -9.03 -4.41 12.88
C GLY A 76 -9.61 -3.66 11.68
N GLU A 77 -8.77 -3.09 10.81
CA GLU A 77 -9.23 -2.50 9.54
C GLU A 77 -9.33 -3.57 8.43
N SER A 78 -10.32 -3.41 7.56
CA SER A 78 -10.30 -4.03 6.23
C SER A 78 -9.46 -3.19 5.27
N ALA A 79 -9.04 -3.78 4.14
CA ALA A 79 -8.33 -3.02 3.12
C ALA A 79 -9.18 -1.87 2.57
N GLU A 80 -10.49 -2.11 2.38
CA GLU A 80 -11.44 -1.13 1.89
C GLU A 80 -11.61 0.05 2.88
N SER A 81 -11.72 -0.24 4.18
CA SER A 81 -11.81 0.83 5.19
C SER A 81 -10.52 1.64 5.27
N THR A 82 -9.36 1.00 5.09
CA THR A 82 -8.06 1.68 5.00
C THR A 82 -8.01 2.60 3.77
N VAL A 83 -8.50 2.15 2.60
CA VAL A 83 -8.60 2.98 1.38
C VAL A 83 -9.41 4.25 1.64
N LEU A 84 -10.61 4.10 2.22
CA LEU A 84 -11.48 5.25 2.52
C LEU A 84 -10.79 6.24 3.47
N ARG A 85 -10.15 5.72 4.52
CA ARG A 85 -9.44 6.54 5.51
C ARG A 85 -8.27 7.28 4.90
N GLU A 86 -7.39 6.62 4.16
CA GLU A 86 -6.18 7.25 3.58
C GLU A 86 -6.53 8.29 2.51
N VAL A 87 -7.52 8.03 1.64
CA VAL A 87 -7.99 9.02 0.66
C VAL A 87 -8.55 10.26 1.37
N LYS A 88 -9.29 10.06 2.47
CA LYS A 88 -9.83 11.16 3.26
C LYS A 88 -8.74 11.91 4.03
N GLU A 89 -7.79 11.19 4.66
CA GLU A 89 -6.70 11.77 5.45
C GLU A 89 -5.71 12.55 4.57
N GLU A 90 -5.25 11.97 3.44
CA GLU A 90 -4.21 12.58 2.62
C GLU A 90 -4.72 13.65 1.65
N LEU A 91 -5.95 13.51 1.13
CA LEU A 91 -6.49 14.39 0.08
C LEU A 91 -7.74 15.18 0.50
N GLY A 92 -8.39 14.81 1.61
CA GLY A 92 -9.67 15.39 2.02
C GLY A 92 -10.88 14.95 1.18
N LEU A 93 -10.70 14.01 0.26
CA LEU A 93 -11.74 13.57 -0.67
C LEU A 93 -12.58 12.43 -0.11
N ASP A 94 -13.82 12.33 -0.58
CA ASP A 94 -14.73 11.22 -0.27
C ASP A 94 -14.78 10.25 -1.46
N ALA A 95 -14.47 8.97 -1.21
CA ALA A 95 -14.52 7.94 -2.23
C ALA A 95 -15.97 7.55 -2.54
N GLU A 96 -16.37 7.57 -3.82
CA GLU A 96 -17.70 7.15 -4.29
C GLU A 96 -17.73 5.67 -4.65
N LYS A 97 -16.64 5.16 -5.21
CA LYS A 97 -16.49 3.76 -5.61
C LYS A 97 -15.05 3.32 -5.47
N ILE A 98 -14.87 2.11 -4.98
CA ILE A 98 -13.54 1.49 -4.88
C ILE A 98 -13.55 0.14 -5.62
N ARG A 99 -12.44 -0.19 -6.26
CA ARG A 99 -12.24 -1.47 -6.95
C ARG A 99 -10.83 -1.99 -6.65
N TYR A 100 -10.75 -3.19 -6.10
CA TYR A 100 -9.48 -3.90 -5.98
C TYR A 100 -8.93 -4.23 -7.36
N ILE A 101 -7.65 -3.99 -7.57
CA ILE A 101 -6.94 -4.29 -8.83
C ILE A 101 -6.05 -5.51 -8.64
N ARG A 102 -5.07 -5.42 -7.73
CA ARG A 102 -4.06 -6.45 -7.56
C ARG A 102 -3.30 -6.31 -6.25
N SER A 103 -2.61 -7.36 -5.82
CA SER A 103 -1.60 -7.30 -4.76
C SER A 103 -0.18 -7.21 -5.34
N TYR A 104 0.67 -6.44 -4.67
CA TYR A 104 2.07 -6.20 -5.05
C TYR A 104 2.98 -6.56 -3.87
N PRO A 105 3.85 -7.58 -4.00
CA PRO A 105 4.87 -7.84 -2.99
C PRO A 105 5.93 -6.74 -3.04
N TYR A 106 6.26 -6.17 -1.89
CA TYR A 106 7.33 -5.21 -1.73
C TYR A 106 8.42 -5.77 -0.81
N GLU A 107 9.23 -6.67 -1.36
CA GLU A 107 10.23 -7.43 -0.62
C GLU A 107 11.22 -6.57 0.16
N LYS A 108 11.65 -5.42 -0.41
CA LYS A 108 12.60 -4.49 0.23
C LYS A 108 12.14 -3.97 1.58
N LYS A 109 10.83 -4.01 1.85
CA LYS A 109 10.23 -3.51 3.10
C LYS A 109 9.45 -4.59 3.86
N ASP A 110 9.55 -5.87 3.48
CA ASP A 110 8.73 -6.96 4.01
C ASP A 110 7.25 -6.53 4.05
N MET A 111 6.68 -6.17 2.89
CA MET A 111 5.34 -5.59 2.81
C MET A 111 4.55 -6.19 1.65
N LEU A 112 3.25 -6.39 1.85
CA LEU A 112 2.27 -6.64 0.81
C LEU A 112 1.42 -5.38 0.62
N MET A 113 1.38 -4.85 -0.60
CA MET A 113 0.53 -3.71 -0.94
C MET A 113 -0.67 -4.17 -1.76
N LEU A 114 -1.86 -3.75 -1.36
CA LEU A 114 -3.12 -4.03 -2.05
C LEU A 114 -3.49 -2.80 -2.89
N GLY A 115 -3.52 -2.96 -4.21
CA GLY A 115 -3.77 -1.89 -5.17
C GLY A 115 -5.26 -1.70 -5.44
N TYR A 116 -5.71 -0.46 -5.38
CA TYR A 116 -7.09 -0.06 -5.61
C TYR A 116 -7.22 1.06 -6.63
N LEU A 117 -8.28 1.01 -7.44
CA LEU A 117 -8.81 2.14 -8.16
C LEU A 117 -9.92 2.76 -7.31
N VAL A 118 -9.85 4.08 -7.10
CA VAL A 118 -10.80 4.83 -6.31
C VAL A 118 -11.39 5.94 -7.16
N HIS A 119 -12.71 5.96 -7.30
CA HIS A 119 -13.41 7.07 -7.96
C HIS A 119 -13.88 8.09 -6.93
N VAL A 120 -13.62 9.36 -7.23
CA VAL A 120 -14.01 10.52 -6.43
C VAL A 120 -14.60 11.60 -7.34
N LYS A 121 -15.32 12.58 -6.78
CA LYS A 121 -15.61 13.83 -7.48
C LYS A 121 -14.42 14.76 -7.41
N LYS A 122 -14.16 15.47 -8.53
CA LYS A 122 -13.12 16.49 -8.56
C LYS A 122 -13.44 17.58 -7.55
N ALA A 123 -12.51 17.85 -6.67
CA ALA A 123 -12.56 18.94 -5.71
C ALA A 123 -11.17 19.46 -5.40
N ASP A 124 -11.08 20.57 -4.68
CA ASP A 124 -9.82 21.05 -4.11
C ASP A 124 -9.33 20.09 -3.03
N PHE A 125 -8.03 19.90 -2.96
CA PHE A 125 -7.43 19.03 -1.96
C PHE A 125 -7.35 19.70 -0.58
N LEU A 126 -7.67 18.94 0.45
CA LEU A 126 -7.39 19.27 1.84
C LEU A 126 -6.29 18.34 2.34
N LEU A 127 -5.04 18.77 2.13
CA LEU A 127 -3.88 17.93 2.36
C LEU A 127 -3.55 17.75 3.85
N SER A 128 -3.14 16.54 4.23
CA SER A 128 -2.54 16.28 5.54
C SER A 128 -1.12 16.87 5.64
N GLN A 129 -0.55 16.87 6.85
CA GLN A 129 0.83 17.31 7.06
C GLN A 129 1.88 16.40 6.41
N GLU A 130 1.52 15.19 6.02
CA GLU A 130 2.40 14.21 5.38
C GLU A 130 2.52 14.44 3.86
N VAL A 131 1.65 15.25 3.27
CA VAL A 131 1.58 15.53 1.83
C VAL A 131 2.06 16.94 1.56
N ASN A 132 3.18 17.07 0.83
CA ASN A 132 3.74 18.38 0.48
C ASN A 132 2.88 19.11 -0.57
N SER A 133 2.40 18.38 -1.58
CA SER A 133 1.48 18.89 -2.61
C SER A 133 0.74 17.73 -3.29
N ALA A 134 -0.38 18.05 -3.93
CA ALA A 134 -1.12 17.12 -4.78
C ALA A 134 -1.60 17.86 -6.04
N GLU A 135 -1.65 17.14 -7.16
CA GLU A 135 -2.08 17.66 -8.45
C GLU A 135 -3.01 16.67 -9.15
N TRP A 136 -4.02 17.21 -9.85
CA TRP A 136 -4.80 16.45 -10.80
C TRP A 136 -4.04 16.38 -12.13
N ILE A 137 -3.70 15.17 -12.57
CA ILE A 137 -2.95 14.90 -13.80
C ILE A 137 -3.80 13.96 -14.67
N LYS A 138 -3.81 14.14 -15.97
CA LYS A 138 -4.49 13.20 -16.87
C LYS A 138 -3.98 11.79 -16.64
N LEU A 139 -4.88 10.84 -16.46
CA LEU A 139 -4.54 9.45 -16.14
C LEU A 139 -3.56 8.84 -17.16
N ALA A 140 -3.73 9.20 -18.45
CA ALA A 140 -2.84 8.78 -19.53
C ALA A 140 -1.39 9.27 -19.37
N ASP A 141 -1.18 10.45 -18.74
CA ASP A 141 0.13 11.07 -18.57
C ASP A 141 0.80 10.66 -17.24
N ALA A 142 0.06 10.05 -16.33
CA ALA A 142 0.52 9.69 -14.99
C ALA A 142 1.76 8.77 -14.97
N PRO A 143 1.90 7.75 -15.86
CA PRO A 143 3.08 6.90 -15.88
C PRO A 143 4.40 7.68 -16.04
N ALA A 144 4.40 8.77 -16.81
CA ALA A 144 5.58 9.60 -17.02
C ALA A 144 6.00 10.42 -15.77
N LYS A 145 5.12 10.56 -14.78
CA LYS A 145 5.36 11.28 -13.53
C LYS A 145 5.77 10.38 -12.38
N LEU A 146 5.47 9.07 -12.50
CA LEU A 146 5.75 8.06 -11.49
C LEU A 146 7.12 7.44 -11.74
N ARG A 147 7.69 6.85 -10.68
CA ARG A 147 8.94 6.08 -10.82
C ARG A 147 8.67 4.82 -11.64
N GLU A 148 9.31 4.69 -12.80
CA GLU A 148 9.20 3.54 -13.68
C GLU A 148 9.52 2.22 -12.92
N GLY A 149 8.69 1.19 -13.13
CA GLY A 149 8.80 -0.10 -12.46
C GLY A 149 8.40 -0.10 -10.98
N GLY A 150 8.08 1.06 -10.39
CA GLY A 150 7.54 1.16 -9.04
C GLY A 150 6.10 0.66 -8.95
N ILE A 151 5.62 0.36 -7.73
CA ILE A 151 4.26 -0.21 -7.52
C ILE A 151 3.18 0.76 -8.01
N ALA A 152 3.31 2.07 -7.74
CA ALA A 152 2.38 3.09 -8.24
C ALA A 152 2.31 3.10 -9.78
N TRP A 153 3.47 2.99 -10.44
CA TRP A 153 3.55 2.92 -11.89
C TRP A 153 2.88 1.65 -12.44
N GLN A 154 3.13 0.50 -11.81
CA GLN A 154 2.49 -0.77 -12.21
C GLN A 154 0.97 -0.70 -12.06
N LEU A 155 0.47 -0.20 -10.91
CA LEU A 155 -0.95 -0.02 -10.66
C LEU A 155 -1.61 0.86 -11.73
N VAL A 156 -1.03 2.01 -12.04
CA VAL A 156 -1.58 2.94 -13.04
C VAL A 156 -1.54 2.33 -14.45
N LYS A 157 -0.48 1.61 -14.80
CA LYS A 157 -0.40 0.90 -16.09
C LYS A 157 -1.48 -0.18 -16.24
N GLU A 158 -1.76 -0.94 -15.20
CA GLU A 158 -2.83 -1.96 -15.21
C GLU A 158 -4.20 -1.31 -15.37
N ILE A 159 -4.47 -0.22 -14.65
CA ILE A 159 -5.72 0.53 -14.78
C ILE A 159 -5.90 1.07 -16.19
N LEU A 160 -4.84 1.62 -16.81
CA LEU A 160 -4.91 2.11 -18.19
C LEU A 160 -5.24 1.01 -19.20
N VAL A 161 -4.75 -0.21 -19.02
CA VAL A 161 -5.11 -1.34 -19.87
C VAL A 161 -6.61 -1.65 -19.78
N ASP A 162 -7.17 -1.63 -18.57
CA ASP A 162 -8.61 -1.88 -18.36
C ASP A 162 -9.50 -0.76 -18.90
N PHE A 163 -9.01 0.49 -18.94
CA PHE A 163 -9.77 1.64 -19.45
C PHE A 163 -9.88 1.65 -20.98
N PHE A 164 -8.97 0.98 -21.69
CA PHE A 164 -8.92 0.96 -23.16
C PHE A 164 -9.40 -0.37 -23.78
N GLN A 165 -9.93 -1.29 -22.96
CA GLN A 165 -10.65 -2.49 -23.40
C GLN A 165 -12.16 -2.30 -23.27
#